data_9851b9b40a94d84b8a2b3453102ba245
#
_entry.id   9851b9b40a94d84b8a2b3453102ba245
#
_cell.length_a   1.000
_cell.length_b   1.000
_cell.length_c   1.000
_cell.angle_alpha   90.00
_cell.angle_beta   90.00
_cell.angle_gamma   90.00
#
_symmetry.space_group_name_H-M   'P 1'
#
loop_
_entity.id
_entity.type
_entity.pdbx_description
1 polymer ?
#
loop_
_entity_poly.entity_id
_entity_poly.type
_entity_poly.pdbx_seq_one_letter_code
_entity_poly.pdbx_strand_id
1 'polypeptide(L)'
;MGQKWDKHDFCRSKQAALRGDIIWLRHQKFLNYYNYFTEIEDAFIRRRGKNLLLSPLDWALMEGWQDRGIPLHIVLRAIESVFDGFDKQPNQNRTIKSLFYCREEVEAQFAEWSASQVGSHEKNGDGVDNAVSRETVAEHIKQAIDSLKAIGEQSLREDLDRAVGRLEELLANLGDDFEYIDRTLYDIESFIDRALLSNADREHLKKLKKDVASQLKLYKSAMDADAYKNTFELMMLKRLREDLSVPRLGLFYL
;
A
#
# COMPACT_ATOMS: atom_id res chain seq x y z
N MET A 1 -6.11 49.46 26.21
CA MET A 1 -5.72 48.20 26.86
C MET A 1 -5.26 47.24 25.77
N GLY A 2 -3.95 47.15 25.55
CA GLY A 2 -3.36 46.27 24.52
C GLY A 2 -2.96 44.96 25.15
N GLN A 3 -3.56 43.87 24.67
CA GLN A 3 -3.12 42.51 25.02
C GLN A 3 -1.75 42.24 24.37
N LYS A 4 -0.71 42.13 25.19
CA LYS A 4 0.58 41.61 24.80
C LYS A 4 0.44 40.07 24.61
N TRP A 5 0.51 39.62 23.37
CA TRP A 5 0.68 38.19 23.07
C TRP A 5 2.09 37.75 23.43
N ASP A 6 2.19 36.73 24.26
CA ASP A 6 3.45 36.21 24.77
C ASP A 6 4.15 35.42 23.64
N LYS A 7 5.40 35.77 23.33
CA LYS A 7 6.22 35.09 22.32
C LYS A 7 6.44 33.61 22.62
N HIS A 8 6.22 33.18 23.86
CA HIS A 8 6.33 31.78 24.26
C HIS A 8 5.18 30.90 23.76
N ASP A 9 3.96 31.43 23.66
CA ASP A 9 2.80 30.67 23.17
C ASP A 9 2.86 30.45 21.66
N PHE A 10 3.42 31.41 20.92
CA PHE A 10 3.61 31.26 19.46
C PHE A 10 4.69 30.23 19.11
N CYS A 11 5.73 30.10 19.92
CA CYS A 11 6.78 29.08 19.71
C CYS A 11 6.29 27.68 20.05
N ARG A 12 5.42 27.54 21.06
CA ARG A 12 4.83 26.26 21.48
C ARG A 12 3.82 25.73 20.47
N SER A 13 3.03 26.58 19.86
CA SER A 13 2.08 26.20 18.81
C SER A 13 2.78 25.76 17.51
N LYS A 14 3.86 26.44 17.11
CA LYS A 14 4.68 26.02 15.96
C LYS A 14 5.41 24.70 16.19
N GLN A 15 5.92 24.45 17.41
CA GLN A 15 6.55 23.17 17.71
C GLN A 15 5.55 22.01 17.79
N ALA A 16 4.31 22.26 18.20
CA ALA A 16 3.24 21.26 18.20
C ALA A 16 2.77 20.94 16.78
N ALA A 17 2.64 21.95 15.91
CA ALA A 17 2.33 21.76 14.50
C ALA A 17 3.42 20.96 13.77
N LEU A 18 4.70 21.34 13.93
CA LEU A 18 5.83 20.63 13.34
C LEU A 18 5.94 19.16 13.82
N ARG A 19 5.58 18.89 15.09
CA ARG A 19 5.52 17.50 15.58
C ARG A 19 4.35 16.72 14.99
N GLY A 20 3.20 17.36 14.81
CA GLY A 20 2.05 16.77 14.13
C GLY A 20 2.36 16.43 12.68
N ASP A 21 2.98 17.36 11.95
CA ASP A 21 3.38 17.19 10.56
C ASP A 21 4.44 16.10 10.37
N ILE A 22 5.42 15.99 11.27
CA ILE A 22 6.46 14.93 11.22
C ILE A 22 5.85 13.56 11.53
N ILE A 23 4.94 13.47 12.50
CA ILE A 23 4.24 12.23 12.82
C ILE A 23 3.32 11.83 11.67
N TRP A 24 2.64 12.79 11.05
CA TRP A 24 1.75 12.58 9.92
C TRP A 24 2.53 12.13 8.67
N LEU A 25 3.62 12.82 8.31
CA LEU A 25 4.52 12.43 7.21
C LEU A 25 5.16 11.06 7.42
N ARG A 26 5.52 10.72 8.65
CA ARG A 26 6.07 9.40 8.99
C ARG A 26 5.00 8.30 8.87
N HIS A 27 3.76 8.58 9.24
CA HIS A 27 2.63 7.65 9.11
C HIS A 27 2.22 7.46 7.64
N GLN A 28 2.21 8.52 6.86
CA GLN A 28 1.91 8.47 5.43
C GLN A 28 2.98 7.68 4.65
N LYS A 29 4.26 7.87 4.97
CA LYS A 29 5.34 7.06 4.42
C LYS A 29 5.18 5.57 4.76
N PHE A 30 4.69 5.26 5.97
CA PHE A 30 4.50 3.89 6.43
C PHE A 30 3.36 3.16 5.69
N LEU A 31 2.22 3.81 5.45
CA LEU A 31 1.06 3.20 4.78
C LEU A 31 1.28 3.03 3.27
N ASN A 32 1.93 3.99 2.63
CA ASN A 32 2.36 3.87 1.23
C ASN A 32 3.40 2.75 1.06
N TYR A 33 4.20 2.53 2.07
CA TYR A 33 5.14 1.42 2.19
C TYR A 33 4.41 0.07 2.19
N TYR A 34 3.33 -0.07 2.99
CA TYR A 34 2.57 -1.30 3.08
C TYR A 34 1.98 -1.74 1.73
N ASN A 35 1.27 -0.85 1.04
CA ASN A 35 0.65 -1.19 -0.24
C ASN A 35 1.70 -1.58 -1.29
N TYR A 36 2.77 -0.81 -1.43
CA TYR A 36 3.84 -1.10 -2.37
C TYR A 36 4.46 -2.49 -2.17
N PHE A 37 4.81 -2.82 -0.94
CA PHE A 37 5.46 -4.09 -0.62
C PHE A 37 4.53 -5.28 -0.75
N THR A 38 3.30 -5.16 -0.26
CA THR A 38 2.32 -6.23 -0.31
C THR A 38 1.96 -6.60 -1.75
N GLU A 39 1.77 -5.61 -2.61
CA GLU A 39 1.44 -5.86 -4.01
C GLU A 39 2.59 -6.53 -4.77
N ILE A 40 3.82 -6.10 -4.53
CA ILE A 40 4.99 -6.75 -5.13
C ILE A 40 5.13 -8.18 -4.62
N GLU A 41 4.96 -8.41 -3.31
CA GLU A 41 5.01 -9.73 -2.72
C GLU A 41 3.92 -10.65 -3.30
N ASP A 42 2.68 -10.19 -3.34
CA ASP A 42 1.55 -10.96 -3.84
C ASP A 42 1.69 -11.30 -5.33
N ALA A 43 2.13 -10.34 -6.16
CA ALA A 43 2.41 -10.58 -7.57
C ALA A 43 3.52 -11.62 -7.76
N PHE A 44 4.63 -11.48 -7.02
CA PHE A 44 5.76 -12.40 -7.11
C PHE A 44 5.40 -13.81 -6.61
N ILE A 45 4.68 -13.93 -5.47
CA ILE A 45 4.23 -15.21 -4.92
C ILE A 45 3.26 -15.90 -5.88
N ARG A 46 2.29 -15.17 -6.43
CA ARG A 46 1.32 -15.67 -7.41
C ARG A 46 2.02 -16.28 -8.64
N ARG A 47 2.98 -15.56 -9.23
CA ARG A 47 3.72 -16.04 -10.41
C ARG A 47 4.64 -17.20 -10.07
N ARG A 48 5.27 -17.19 -8.91
CA ARG A 48 6.15 -18.27 -8.46
C ARG A 48 5.41 -19.56 -8.12
N GLY A 49 4.13 -19.49 -7.78
CA GLY A 49 3.28 -20.65 -7.45
C GLY A 49 3.64 -21.37 -6.14
N LYS A 50 4.41 -20.73 -5.25
CA LYS A 50 4.79 -21.26 -3.94
C LYS A 50 4.65 -20.20 -2.87
N ASN A 51 3.93 -20.51 -1.79
CA ASN A 51 3.72 -19.64 -0.62
C ASN A 51 4.98 -19.56 0.26
N LEU A 52 6.08 -19.06 -0.27
CA LEU A 52 7.27 -18.73 0.50
C LEU A 52 7.35 -17.20 0.64
N LEU A 53 7.48 -16.72 1.86
CA LEU A 53 7.74 -15.32 2.15
C LEU A 53 8.98 -14.83 1.40
N LEU A 54 8.98 -13.56 1.01
CA LEU A 54 10.14 -12.91 0.44
C LEU A 54 11.29 -12.88 1.46
N SER A 55 12.51 -12.95 0.97
CA SER A 55 13.69 -12.88 1.82
C SER A 55 13.92 -11.44 2.32
N PRO A 56 14.66 -11.23 3.43
CA PRO A 56 15.05 -9.90 3.89
C PRO A 56 15.80 -9.08 2.81
N LEU A 57 16.53 -9.75 1.92
CA LEU A 57 17.19 -9.10 0.78
C LEU A 57 16.21 -8.62 -0.28
N ASP A 58 15.13 -9.38 -0.54
CA ASP A 58 14.08 -8.95 -1.44
C ASP A 58 13.34 -7.73 -0.87
N TRP A 59 13.14 -7.68 0.46
CA TRP A 59 12.58 -6.53 1.15
C TRP A 59 13.46 -5.29 1.02
N ALA A 60 14.77 -5.41 1.24
CA ALA A 60 15.71 -4.32 1.05
C ALA A 60 15.75 -3.81 -0.40
N LEU A 61 15.58 -4.71 -1.37
CA LEU A 61 15.49 -4.35 -2.78
C LEU A 61 14.23 -3.52 -3.07
N MET A 62 13.07 -3.95 -2.56
CA MET A 62 11.82 -3.20 -2.70
C MET A 62 11.90 -1.83 -2.03
N GLU A 63 12.51 -1.74 -0.84
CA GLU A 63 12.78 -0.48 -0.15
C GLU A 63 13.60 0.46 -1.02
N GLY A 64 14.70 -0.04 -1.61
CA GLY A 64 15.52 0.74 -2.53
C GLY A 64 14.76 1.21 -3.78
N TRP A 65 13.82 0.44 -4.30
CA TRP A 65 12.96 0.85 -5.41
C TRP A 65 11.99 1.96 -5.00
N GLN A 66 11.37 1.82 -3.83
CA GLN A 66 10.43 2.81 -3.31
C GLN A 66 11.13 4.14 -2.96
N ASP A 67 12.30 4.09 -2.32
CA ASP A 67 13.08 5.30 -1.98
C ASP A 67 13.54 6.07 -3.22
N ARG A 68 13.77 5.37 -4.33
CA ARG A 68 14.07 5.95 -5.64
C ARG A 68 12.83 6.44 -6.40
N GLY A 69 11.64 6.25 -5.85
CA GLY A 69 10.39 6.66 -6.46
C GLY A 69 9.99 5.81 -7.68
N ILE A 70 10.43 4.54 -7.76
CA ILE A 70 9.99 3.64 -8.84
C ILE A 70 8.51 3.32 -8.63
N PRO A 71 7.62 3.67 -9.59
CA PRO A 71 6.19 3.43 -9.43
C PRO A 71 5.86 1.94 -9.34
N LEU A 72 4.87 1.59 -8.50
CA LEU A 72 4.44 0.21 -8.29
C LEU A 72 4.12 -0.51 -9.60
N HIS A 73 3.38 0.12 -10.51
CA HIS A 73 2.98 -0.48 -11.79
C HIS A 73 4.18 -0.86 -12.68
N ILE A 74 5.29 -0.13 -12.59
CA ILE A 74 6.53 -0.49 -13.29
C ILE A 74 7.13 -1.77 -12.72
N VAL A 75 7.18 -1.89 -11.40
CA VAL A 75 7.71 -3.09 -10.74
C VAL A 75 6.85 -4.31 -11.07
N LEU A 76 5.52 -4.17 -10.98
CA LEU A 76 4.60 -5.27 -11.29
C LEU A 76 4.71 -5.72 -12.75
N ARG A 77 4.76 -4.78 -13.70
CA ARG A 77 4.94 -5.08 -15.12
C ARG A 77 6.26 -5.79 -15.40
N ALA A 78 7.33 -5.36 -14.75
CA ALA A 78 8.64 -5.99 -14.88
C ALA A 78 8.65 -7.42 -14.32
N ILE A 79 7.99 -7.67 -13.17
CA ILE A 79 7.81 -9.02 -12.63
C ILE A 79 7.10 -9.92 -13.65
N GLU A 80 5.94 -9.48 -14.17
CA GLU A 80 5.19 -10.24 -15.16
C GLU A 80 6.05 -10.53 -16.41
N SER A 81 6.77 -9.53 -16.95
CA SER A 81 7.67 -9.67 -18.10
C SER A 81 8.73 -10.75 -17.88
N VAL A 82 9.40 -10.73 -16.71
CA VAL A 82 10.43 -11.71 -16.36
C VAL A 82 9.87 -13.12 -16.28
N PHE A 83 8.72 -13.32 -15.63
CA PHE A 83 8.11 -14.63 -15.53
C PHE A 83 7.59 -15.12 -16.88
N ASP A 84 7.01 -14.26 -17.71
CA ASP A 84 6.58 -14.61 -19.07
C ASP A 84 7.75 -15.02 -19.96
N GLY A 85 8.89 -14.34 -19.84
CA GLY A 85 10.12 -14.72 -20.52
C GLY A 85 10.65 -16.06 -20.02
N PHE A 86 10.54 -16.32 -18.72
CA PHE A 86 10.98 -17.56 -18.10
C PHE A 86 10.10 -18.75 -18.50
N ASP A 87 8.78 -18.57 -18.50
CA ASP A 87 7.80 -19.62 -18.86
C ASP A 87 7.90 -20.06 -20.32
N LYS A 88 8.42 -19.20 -21.21
CA LYS A 88 8.68 -19.50 -22.63
C LYS A 88 9.96 -20.32 -22.87
N GLN A 89 10.81 -20.49 -21.85
CA GLN A 89 12.06 -21.26 -22.00
C GLN A 89 11.82 -22.77 -21.85
N PRO A 90 12.40 -23.62 -22.71
CA PRO A 90 12.12 -25.05 -22.71
C PRO A 90 12.69 -25.84 -21.53
N ASN A 91 13.51 -25.24 -20.67
CA ASN A 91 14.13 -25.90 -19.52
C ASN A 91 13.42 -25.53 -18.20
N GLN A 92 12.35 -26.24 -17.86
CA GLN A 92 11.48 -26.01 -16.70
C GLN A 92 12.06 -26.43 -15.33
N ASN A 93 13.31 -26.85 -15.24
CA ASN A 93 13.90 -27.28 -13.97
C ASN A 93 14.42 -26.14 -13.08
N ARG A 94 14.28 -24.90 -13.51
CA ARG A 94 14.69 -23.71 -12.74
C ARG A 94 13.43 -22.98 -12.26
N THR A 95 13.48 -22.45 -11.05
CA THR A 95 12.43 -21.58 -10.51
C THR A 95 13.06 -20.24 -10.10
N ILE A 96 12.36 -19.16 -10.38
CA ILE A 96 12.75 -17.82 -9.88
C ILE A 96 12.53 -17.80 -8.36
N LYS A 97 13.62 -17.67 -7.59
CA LYS A 97 13.57 -17.78 -6.12
C LYS A 97 13.56 -16.44 -5.40
N SER A 98 14.01 -15.36 -6.04
CA SER A 98 14.21 -14.04 -5.44
C SER A 98 13.84 -12.95 -6.43
N LEU A 99 13.37 -11.81 -5.92
CA LEU A 99 13.10 -10.60 -6.69
C LEU A 99 14.34 -10.03 -7.40
N PHE A 100 15.53 -10.40 -6.96
CA PHE A 100 16.77 -10.01 -7.64
C PHE A 100 16.81 -10.40 -9.12
N TYR A 101 16.12 -11.47 -9.52
CA TYR A 101 15.97 -11.84 -10.93
C TYR A 101 15.18 -10.81 -11.75
N CYS A 102 14.31 -10.05 -11.09
CA CYS A 102 13.51 -9.01 -11.74
C CYS A 102 14.21 -7.65 -11.75
N ARG A 103 15.33 -7.49 -11.03
CA ARG A 103 15.98 -6.20 -10.81
C ARG A 103 16.34 -5.50 -12.11
N GLU A 104 17.02 -6.18 -13.03
CA GLU A 104 17.47 -5.59 -14.29
C GLU A 104 16.29 -5.12 -15.15
N GLU A 105 15.24 -5.91 -15.19
CA GLU A 105 14.01 -5.56 -15.91
C GLU A 105 13.30 -4.36 -15.29
N VAL A 106 13.20 -4.30 -13.96
CA VAL A 106 12.64 -3.14 -13.24
C VAL A 106 13.45 -1.87 -13.56
N GLU A 107 14.76 -1.96 -13.52
CA GLU A 107 15.66 -0.82 -13.84
C GLU A 107 15.49 -0.38 -15.29
N ALA A 108 15.42 -1.32 -16.24
CA ALA A 108 15.24 -1.02 -17.66
C ALA A 108 13.89 -0.34 -17.93
N GLN A 109 12.80 -0.90 -17.40
CA GLN A 109 11.47 -0.32 -17.56
C GLN A 109 11.31 1.02 -16.85
N PHE A 110 11.97 1.21 -15.71
CA PHE A 110 11.97 2.50 -15.02
C PHE A 110 12.75 3.56 -15.80
N ALA A 111 13.88 3.21 -16.40
CA ALA A 111 14.64 4.13 -17.24
C ALA A 111 13.83 4.56 -18.48
N GLU A 112 13.15 3.62 -19.13
CA GLU A 112 12.26 3.89 -20.26
C GLU A 112 11.09 4.82 -19.87
N TRP A 113 10.43 4.50 -18.76
CA TRP A 113 9.34 5.31 -18.22
C TRP A 113 9.82 6.73 -17.86
N SER A 114 10.96 6.86 -17.19
CA SER A 114 11.53 8.16 -16.82
C SER A 114 11.90 9.00 -18.05
N ALA A 115 12.45 8.37 -19.10
CA ALA A 115 12.76 9.04 -20.34
C ALA A 115 11.48 9.53 -21.05
N SER A 116 10.38 8.76 -20.98
CA SER A 116 9.09 9.17 -21.56
C SER A 116 8.47 10.36 -20.84
N GLN A 117 8.72 10.52 -19.53
CA GLN A 117 8.21 11.65 -18.73
C GLN A 117 8.95 12.97 -19.05
N VAL A 118 10.24 12.91 -19.38
CA VAL A 118 11.03 14.10 -19.73
C VAL A 118 10.58 14.73 -21.07
N GLY A 119 9.91 13.96 -21.94
CA GLY A 119 9.38 14.43 -23.23
C GLY A 119 7.94 14.91 -23.21
N SER A 120 7.21 14.79 -22.12
CA SER A 120 5.73 14.93 -22.09
C SER A 120 5.21 16.27 -21.56
N HIS A 121 6.00 17.35 -21.57
CA HIS A 121 5.48 18.68 -21.22
C HIS A 121 4.60 19.32 -22.34
N GLU A 122 4.43 18.66 -23.47
CA GLU A 122 3.45 19.03 -24.51
C GLU A 122 3.05 17.78 -25.30
N LYS A 123 1.90 17.18 -24.95
CA LYS A 123 0.90 16.67 -25.91
C LYS A 123 -0.17 15.88 -25.19
N ASN A 124 -1.35 16.49 -25.13
CA ASN A 124 -2.63 15.79 -25.08
C ASN A 124 -2.73 14.85 -26.30
N GLY A 125 -3.12 13.61 -26.05
CA GLY A 125 -3.81 12.84 -27.08
C GLY A 125 -3.11 11.57 -27.55
N ASP A 126 -3.81 10.48 -27.38
CA ASP A 126 -3.74 9.21 -28.10
C ASP A 126 -2.56 8.26 -27.77
N GLY A 127 -2.86 7.30 -26.92
CA GLY A 127 -2.01 6.13 -26.79
C GLY A 127 -2.43 5.16 -25.70
N VAL A 128 -3.31 4.22 -26.07
CA VAL A 128 -3.74 3.02 -25.33
C VAL A 128 -4.81 3.26 -24.26
N ASP A 129 -6.05 3.06 -24.68
CA ASP A 129 -7.27 2.90 -23.89
C ASP A 129 -7.12 1.81 -22.80
N ASN A 130 -6.61 2.20 -21.68
CA ASN A 130 -6.98 1.72 -20.36
C ASN A 130 -7.25 2.94 -19.48
N ALA A 131 -7.97 3.90 -20.05
CA ALA A 131 -8.49 5.03 -19.28
C ALA A 131 -9.49 4.45 -18.28
N VAL A 132 -9.12 4.46 -17.00
CA VAL A 132 -10.02 4.19 -15.89
C VAL A 132 -11.26 5.06 -16.11
N SER A 133 -12.40 4.43 -16.42
CA SER A 133 -13.62 5.20 -16.67
C SER A 133 -14.24 5.57 -15.32
N ARG A 134 -14.98 6.68 -15.30
CA ARG A 134 -15.74 7.11 -14.11
C ARG A 134 -16.70 6.03 -13.64
N GLU A 135 -17.31 5.30 -14.58
CA GLU A 135 -18.23 4.20 -14.31
C GLU A 135 -17.51 3.04 -13.61
N THR A 136 -16.30 2.70 -14.05
CA THR A 136 -15.46 1.65 -13.43
C THR A 136 -15.08 2.03 -12.00
N VAL A 137 -14.69 3.29 -11.79
CA VAL A 137 -14.40 3.82 -10.44
C VAL A 137 -15.64 3.78 -9.55
N ALA A 138 -16.78 4.20 -10.08
CA ALA A 138 -18.04 4.17 -9.32
C ALA A 138 -18.42 2.74 -8.92
N GLU A 139 -18.23 1.77 -9.80
CA GLU A 139 -18.50 0.36 -9.50
C GLU A 139 -17.55 -0.20 -8.46
N HIS A 140 -16.26 0.11 -8.56
CA HIS A 140 -15.25 -0.27 -7.57
C HIS A 140 -15.60 0.26 -6.17
N ILE A 141 -15.98 1.55 -6.07
CA ILE A 141 -16.39 2.15 -4.80
C ILE A 141 -17.64 1.47 -4.23
N LYS A 142 -18.64 1.13 -5.07
CA LYS A 142 -19.84 0.41 -4.64
C LYS A 142 -19.51 -0.98 -4.09
N GLN A 143 -18.68 -1.74 -4.80
CA GLN A 143 -18.25 -3.07 -4.35
C GLN A 143 -17.48 -3.00 -3.04
N ALA A 144 -16.65 -1.96 -2.86
CA ALA A 144 -15.96 -1.72 -1.61
C ALA A 144 -16.93 -1.41 -0.45
N ILE A 145 -17.94 -0.56 -0.69
CA ILE A 145 -19.00 -0.25 0.28
C ILE A 145 -19.73 -1.53 0.70
N ASP A 146 -20.17 -2.35 -0.27
CA ASP A 146 -20.89 -3.59 0.00
C ASP A 146 -20.03 -4.58 0.81
N SER A 147 -18.75 -4.70 0.46
CA SER A 147 -17.80 -5.54 1.19
C SER A 147 -17.60 -5.07 2.64
N LEU A 148 -17.43 -3.76 2.85
CA LEU A 148 -17.28 -3.20 4.20
C LEU A 148 -18.55 -3.38 5.05
N LYS A 149 -19.74 -3.23 4.45
CA LYS A 149 -21.02 -3.47 5.13
C LYS A 149 -21.23 -4.93 5.51
N ALA A 150 -20.64 -5.86 4.77
CA ALA A 150 -20.73 -7.29 5.02
C ALA A 150 -19.85 -7.77 6.20
N ILE A 151 -18.87 -6.96 6.64
CA ILE A 151 -18.00 -7.30 7.76
C ILE A 151 -18.80 -7.32 9.07
N GLY A 152 -18.87 -8.49 9.70
CA GLY A 152 -19.68 -8.72 10.92
C GLY A 152 -18.97 -8.37 12.24
N GLU A 153 -17.75 -7.82 12.22
CA GLU A 153 -16.94 -7.55 13.41
C GLU A 153 -17.52 -6.36 14.21
N GLN A 154 -18.12 -6.66 15.37
CA GLN A 154 -18.85 -5.65 16.17
C GLN A 154 -17.92 -4.55 16.70
N SER A 155 -16.67 -4.88 17.04
CA SER A 155 -15.69 -3.93 17.57
C SER A 155 -15.25 -2.87 16.54
N LEU A 156 -15.42 -3.15 15.26
CA LEU A 156 -15.07 -2.26 14.15
C LEU A 156 -16.27 -1.55 13.53
N ARG A 157 -17.50 -1.88 13.97
CA ARG A 157 -18.72 -1.43 13.31
C ARG A 157 -18.80 0.08 13.13
N GLU A 158 -18.52 0.84 14.18
CA GLU A 158 -18.59 2.30 14.13
C GLU A 158 -17.56 2.90 13.15
N ASP A 159 -16.34 2.36 13.10
CA ASP A 159 -15.28 2.84 12.21
C ASP A 159 -15.57 2.46 10.76
N LEU A 160 -16.09 1.25 10.53
CA LEU A 160 -16.49 0.82 9.18
C LEU A 160 -17.69 1.64 8.67
N ASP A 161 -18.67 1.94 9.51
CA ASP A 161 -19.80 2.79 9.13
C ASP A 161 -19.35 4.23 8.78
N ARG A 162 -18.33 4.77 9.47
CA ARG A 162 -17.71 6.06 9.13
C ARG A 162 -16.97 5.99 7.78
N ALA A 163 -16.23 4.90 7.54
CA ALA A 163 -15.54 4.70 6.27
C ALA A 163 -16.53 4.58 5.10
N VAL A 164 -17.61 3.82 5.29
CA VAL A 164 -18.70 3.68 4.32
C VAL A 164 -19.34 5.03 4.02
N GLY A 165 -19.65 5.84 5.05
CA GLY A 165 -20.23 7.18 4.85
C GLY A 165 -19.33 8.08 3.98
N ARG A 166 -18.00 8.03 4.20
CA ARG A 166 -17.04 8.79 3.37
C ARG A 166 -16.95 8.27 1.94
N LEU A 167 -17.06 6.95 1.72
CA LEU A 167 -17.11 6.37 0.38
C LEU A 167 -18.41 6.74 -0.35
N GLU A 168 -19.56 6.73 0.35
CA GLU A 168 -20.84 7.16 -0.19
C GLU A 168 -20.82 8.65 -0.58
N GLU A 169 -20.21 9.51 0.24
CA GLU A 169 -20.02 10.92 -0.06
C GLU A 169 -19.10 11.12 -1.30
N LEU A 170 -18.00 10.38 -1.39
CA LEU A 170 -17.12 10.40 -2.55
C LEU A 170 -17.86 9.96 -3.81
N LEU A 171 -18.65 8.89 -3.73
CA LEU A 171 -19.44 8.36 -4.84
C LEU A 171 -20.51 9.36 -5.32
N ALA A 172 -21.18 10.06 -4.39
CA ALA A 172 -22.19 11.08 -4.71
C ALA A 172 -21.57 12.31 -5.41
N ASN A 173 -20.31 12.62 -5.11
CA ASN A 173 -19.58 13.77 -5.64
C ASN A 173 -18.45 13.36 -6.60
N LEU A 174 -18.59 12.21 -7.25
CA LEU A 174 -17.54 11.66 -8.11
C LEU A 174 -17.31 12.58 -9.32
N GLY A 175 -16.12 13.19 -9.36
CA GLY A 175 -15.65 14.04 -10.45
C GLY A 175 -14.76 13.28 -11.44
N ASP A 176 -14.07 14.05 -12.30
CA ASP A 176 -13.10 13.51 -13.27
C ASP A 176 -11.64 13.67 -12.80
N ASP A 177 -11.43 14.17 -11.57
CA ASP A 177 -10.11 14.30 -10.95
C ASP A 177 -9.73 12.98 -10.26
N PHE A 178 -9.12 12.08 -11.02
CA PHE A 178 -8.70 10.76 -10.53
C PHE A 178 -7.62 10.84 -9.47
N GLU A 179 -6.77 11.87 -9.48
CA GLU A 179 -5.75 12.06 -8.43
C GLU A 179 -6.41 12.39 -7.09
N TYR A 180 -7.40 13.28 -7.10
CA TYR A 180 -8.19 13.59 -5.91
C TYR A 180 -8.95 12.36 -5.40
N ILE A 181 -9.56 11.57 -6.31
CA ILE A 181 -10.30 10.36 -5.96
C ILE A 181 -9.36 9.34 -5.31
N ASP A 182 -8.22 9.02 -5.94
CA ASP A 182 -7.25 8.05 -5.42
C ASP A 182 -6.70 8.47 -4.06
N ARG A 183 -6.38 9.76 -3.90
CA ARG A 183 -5.95 10.32 -2.61
C ARG A 183 -7.02 10.18 -1.53
N THR A 184 -8.29 10.41 -1.86
CA THR A 184 -9.39 10.28 -0.92
C THR A 184 -9.61 8.82 -0.53
N LEU A 185 -9.56 7.90 -1.49
CA LEU A 185 -9.64 6.46 -1.24
C LEU A 185 -8.49 5.99 -0.34
N TYR A 186 -7.28 6.47 -0.59
CA TYR A 186 -6.12 6.21 0.24
C TYR A 186 -6.30 6.70 1.69
N ASP A 187 -6.85 7.90 1.88
CA ASP A 187 -7.12 8.44 3.23
C ASP A 187 -8.16 7.60 3.98
N ILE A 188 -9.18 7.11 3.28
CA ILE A 188 -10.20 6.21 3.84
C ILE A 188 -9.58 4.84 4.18
N GLU A 189 -8.77 4.28 3.29
CA GLU A 189 -8.07 3.03 3.51
C GLU A 189 -7.14 3.10 4.73
N SER A 190 -6.39 4.20 4.85
CA SER A 190 -5.54 4.49 5.99
C SER A 190 -6.30 4.61 7.31
N PHE A 191 -7.51 5.15 7.27
CA PHE A 191 -8.40 5.20 8.43
C PHE A 191 -8.85 3.79 8.85
N ILE A 192 -9.26 2.95 7.90
CA ILE A 192 -9.65 1.55 8.16
C ILE A 192 -8.47 0.78 8.77
N ASP A 193 -7.26 0.93 8.22
CA ASP A 193 -6.07 0.24 8.71
C ASP A 193 -5.75 0.56 10.17
N ARG A 194 -5.89 1.83 10.56
CA ARG A 194 -5.72 2.25 11.95
C ARG A 194 -6.81 1.66 12.85
N ALA A 195 -8.05 1.62 12.39
CA ALA A 195 -9.15 1.02 13.12
C ALA A 195 -8.93 -0.48 13.33
N LEU A 196 -8.50 -1.21 12.30
CA LEU A 196 -8.14 -2.63 12.38
C LEU A 196 -7.10 -2.90 13.47
N LEU A 197 -6.02 -2.14 13.49
CA LEU A 197 -4.92 -2.31 14.46
C LEU A 197 -5.32 -1.92 15.90
N SER A 198 -6.25 -0.99 16.05
CA SER A 198 -6.62 -0.42 17.36
C SER A 198 -7.84 -1.09 17.99
N ASN A 199 -8.82 -1.48 17.18
CA ASN A 199 -10.16 -1.83 17.65
C ASN A 199 -10.60 -3.25 17.26
N ALA A 200 -9.77 -4.04 16.53
CA ALA A 200 -10.06 -5.44 16.30
C ALA A 200 -10.12 -6.22 17.62
N ASP A 201 -10.86 -7.32 17.65
CA ASP A 201 -11.01 -8.16 18.84
C ASP A 201 -9.68 -8.49 19.50
N ARG A 202 -9.60 -8.30 20.82
CA ARG A 202 -8.36 -8.44 21.60
C ARG A 202 -7.81 -9.86 21.58
N GLU A 203 -8.65 -10.86 21.64
CA GLU A 203 -8.19 -12.27 21.62
C GLU A 203 -7.69 -12.64 20.24
N HIS A 204 -8.36 -12.17 19.18
CA HIS A 204 -7.90 -12.31 17.80
C HIS A 204 -6.54 -11.64 17.60
N LEU A 205 -6.39 -10.38 18.00
CA LEU A 205 -5.11 -9.65 17.93
C LEU A 205 -3.99 -10.37 18.69
N LYS A 206 -4.27 -10.93 19.87
CA LYS A 206 -3.28 -11.65 20.68
C LYS A 206 -2.80 -12.92 19.98
N LYS A 207 -3.72 -13.70 19.40
CA LYS A 207 -3.38 -14.89 18.62
C LYS A 207 -2.52 -14.52 17.43
N LEU A 208 -2.95 -13.52 16.66
CA LEU A 208 -2.29 -13.07 15.47
C LEU A 208 -0.86 -12.54 15.77
N LYS A 209 -0.70 -11.75 16.83
CA LYS A 209 0.63 -11.30 17.31
C LYS A 209 1.57 -12.46 17.58
N LYS A 210 1.05 -13.53 18.19
CA LYS A 210 1.85 -14.73 18.47
C LYS A 210 2.26 -15.45 17.20
N ASP A 211 1.36 -15.56 16.25
CA ASP A 211 1.59 -16.24 14.98
C ASP A 211 2.60 -15.47 14.12
N VAL A 212 2.43 -14.16 13.97
CA VAL A 212 3.37 -13.28 13.27
C VAL A 212 4.75 -13.26 13.94
N ALA A 213 4.81 -13.17 15.29
CA ALA A 213 6.08 -13.24 16.01
C ALA A 213 6.81 -14.59 15.80
N SER A 214 6.05 -15.68 15.72
CA SER A 214 6.61 -17.01 15.44
C SER A 214 7.21 -17.08 14.03
N GLN A 215 6.53 -16.53 13.03
CA GLN A 215 7.00 -16.48 11.64
C GLN A 215 8.26 -15.61 11.51
N LEU A 216 8.30 -14.45 12.18
CA LEU A 216 9.43 -13.52 12.14
C LEU A 216 10.62 -13.96 13.03
N LYS A 217 10.45 -14.96 13.89
CA LYS A 217 11.50 -15.39 14.83
C LYS A 217 12.81 -15.74 14.14
N LEU A 218 12.74 -16.40 12.97
CA LEU A 218 13.91 -16.82 12.20
C LEU A 218 14.70 -15.63 11.60
N TYR A 219 14.02 -14.52 11.38
CA TYR A 219 14.59 -13.33 10.72
C TYR A 219 15.03 -12.26 11.72
N LYS A 220 14.65 -12.39 13.00
CA LYS A 220 14.90 -11.39 14.03
C LYS A 220 16.38 -11.02 14.21
N SER A 221 17.29 -11.97 14.00
CA SER A 221 18.75 -11.74 14.12
C SER A 221 19.35 -11.07 12.87
N ALA A 222 18.66 -11.13 11.74
CA ALA A 222 19.09 -10.57 10.45
C ALA A 222 18.49 -9.18 10.16
N MET A 223 17.56 -8.72 11.00
CA MET A 223 16.86 -7.44 10.86
C MET A 223 17.29 -6.48 11.98
N ASP A 224 17.40 -5.19 11.67
CA ASP A 224 17.46 -4.17 12.70
C ASP A 224 16.11 -4.03 13.43
N ALA A 225 16.09 -3.29 14.55
CA ALA A 225 14.90 -3.19 15.39
C ALA A 225 13.74 -2.48 14.69
N ASP A 226 14.02 -1.48 13.87
CA ASP A 226 13.01 -0.71 13.15
C ASP A 226 12.44 -1.53 11.98
N ALA A 227 13.29 -2.21 11.20
CA ALA A 227 12.86 -3.12 10.14
C ALA A 227 12.00 -4.26 10.70
N TYR A 228 12.41 -4.88 11.82
CA TYR A 228 11.61 -5.91 12.47
C TYR A 228 10.23 -5.40 12.90
N LYS A 229 10.18 -4.22 13.54
CA LYS A 229 8.93 -3.61 13.98
C LYS A 229 8.01 -3.30 12.81
N ASN A 230 8.54 -2.68 11.76
CA ASN A 230 7.78 -2.32 10.57
C ASN A 230 7.21 -3.58 9.87
N THR A 231 8.05 -4.60 9.67
CA THR A 231 7.62 -5.87 9.07
C THR A 231 6.55 -6.56 9.92
N PHE A 232 6.71 -6.53 11.25
CA PHE A 232 5.73 -7.11 12.17
C PHE A 232 4.36 -6.42 12.03
N GLU A 233 4.32 -5.08 12.05
CA GLU A 233 3.09 -4.30 11.90
C GLU A 233 2.43 -4.54 10.53
N LEU A 234 3.23 -4.64 9.47
CA LEU A 234 2.75 -4.95 8.12
C LEU A 234 2.11 -6.33 8.03
N MET A 235 2.77 -7.35 8.55
CA MET A 235 2.23 -8.71 8.56
C MET A 235 0.94 -8.79 9.39
N MET A 236 0.88 -8.09 10.52
CA MET A 236 -0.32 -7.97 11.33
C MET A 236 -1.47 -7.39 10.54
N LEU A 237 -1.24 -6.26 9.86
CA LEU A 237 -2.27 -5.57 9.08
C LEU A 237 -2.74 -6.42 7.89
N LYS A 238 -1.81 -7.05 7.17
CA LYS A 238 -2.12 -7.98 6.07
C LYS A 238 -3.06 -9.09 6.55
N ARG A 239 -2.72 -9.75 7.65
CA ARG A 239 -3.53 -10.84 8.22
C ARG A 239 -4.91 -10.36 8.68
N LEU A 240 -4.98 -9.21 9.35
CA LEU A 240 -6.28 -8.64 9.77
C LEU A 240 -7.18 -8.36 8.58
N ARG A 241 -6.64 -7.82 7.49
CA ARG A 241 -7.41 -7.58 6.26
C ARG A 241 -7.87 -8.87 5.63
N GLU A 242 -7.01 -9.88 5.53
CA GLU A 242 -7.34 -11.22 5.00
C GLU A 242 -8.44 -11.88 5.84
N ASP A 243 -8.27 -11.94 7.16
CA ASP A 243 -9.19 -12.60 8.09
C ASP A 243 -10.59 -11.96 8.11
N LEU A 244 -10.65 -10.64 7.93
CA LEU A 244 -11.90 -9.87 7.92
C LEU A 244 -12.41 -9.57 6.50
N SER A 245 -11.71 -10.02 5.47
CA SER A 245 -12.04 -9.75 4.06
C SER A 245 -12.21 -8.26 3.75
N VAL A 246 -11.36 -7.40 4.34
CA VAL A 246 -11.39 -5.96 4.11
C VAL A 246 -10.86 -5.64 2.71
N PRO A 247 -11.66 -4.98 1.85
CA PRO A 247 -11.26 -4.70 0.47
C PRO A 247 -10.12 -3.67 0.39
N ARG A 248 -9.40 -3.67 -0.72
CA ARG A 248 -8.51 -2.59 -1.13
C ARG A 248 -9.32 -1.51 -1.82
N LEU A 249 -8.99 -0.25 -1.56
CA LEU A 249 -9.78 0.89 -2.06
C LEU A 249 -9.10 1.65 -3.19
N GLY A 250 -7.77 1.68 -3.25
CA GLY A 250 -7.02 2.44 -4.26
C GLY A 250 -7.41 2.10 -5.70
N LEU A 251 -7.34 3.07 -6.60
CA LEU A 251 -7.69 2.89 -8.03
C LEU A 251 -6.78 1.90 -8.77
N PHE A 252 -5.66 1.55 -8.16
CA PHE A 252 -4.78 0.51 -8.68
C PHE A 252 -5.43 -0.89 -8.71
N TYR A 253 -6.49 -1.12 -7.93
CA TYR A 253 -7.19 -2.41 -7.80
C TYR A 253 -8.44 -2.53 -8.69
N LEU A 254 -8.58 -1.62 -9.64
CA LEU A 254 -9.66 -1.61 -10.64
C LEU A 254 -9.55 -2.73 -11.66
#